data_3a0270fc8bc54176b588f05b996816d5
#
_entry.id   3a0270fc8bc54176b588f05b996816d5
#
_cell.length_a   1.000
_cell.length_b   1.000
_cell.length_c   1.000
_cell.angle_alpha   90.00
_cell.angle_beta   90.00
_cell.angle_gamma   90.00
#
_symmetry.space_group_name_H-M   'P 1'
#
loop_
_entity.id
_entity.type
_entity.pdbx_description
1 polymer ?
#
loop_
_entity_poly.entity_id
_entity_poly.type
_entity_poly.pdbx_seq_one_letter_code
_entity_poly.pdbx_strand_id
1 'polypeptide(L)'
;MALGQRPEFQSMLKRAVLCLGLGVLQGWAVTWPFGVDAVSWGDLPGVPAWWPQAGQPVPWLQLAAMAVWLRLLVQMPSMRGAVASGCLFGVGWLIGVFWWLYVSMHTHGGLPPVVAAAAVLALAAALATYVAIVSAYFWHLSPIYDRFIAIYFGSLWGLAEWARGTWLTGFPWGAVGYAHVDSLGWLAPWLGVYGISGVAAAWAAWLAMRWSQGGGHGMVATLCVASLCMVGPYLERWAPDWTHSTGQVQMVLLQGNIAQDEKFDTLTGVEQALDWYSPMLWGRNQLNPSKGDGAWPQNALVVAPETAIPLLPQTIEIPRWQGWLSALASGHHAAVTGLPLGTAAQGYSNSVWAFTPQSARAALDALAQGQLPHEWPQTRGNQGDASDAESASAVYRYDKHHLVPFGEFVPPLFRWFVDLMRIPLGDFNRGQLGQPSFEWAGQRFAPNICYEDLFGEELAQGFLRASTAPTVLVNVSNLAWFGNTVALDQHLHIARMRAKELARPMVRATNTGATVVVDHHGTVVLAAPRLERAVLQGTVEGRRGLTPFAWWASRWGQWPLVGLALVVVAWGWWRRDVWRRIHSRLSQPD
;
A
#
# COMPACT_ATOMS: atom_id res chain seq x y z
N MET A 1 37.99 2.94 40.32
CA MET A 1 37.47 3.82 39.23
C MET A 1 36.23 3.20 38.55
N ALA A 2 35.15 2.89 39.23
CA ALA A 2 34.00 2.22 38.58
C ALA A 2 32.62 2.60 39.14
N LEU A 3 32.50 3.56 40.04
CA LEU A 3 31.23 3.88 40.70
C LEU A 3 30.63 5.26 40.36
N GLY A 4 31.39 6.13 39.67
CA GLY A 4 30.91 7.48 39.31
C GLY A 4 30.16 7.60 37.95
N GLN A 5 30.22 6.57 37.10
CA GLN A 5 29.62 6.61 35.75
C GLN A 5 28.21 6.02 35.65
N ARG A 6 27.69 5.38 36.71
CA ARG A 6 26.41 4.67 36.71
C ARG A 6 25.16 5.57 36.46
N PRO A 7 25.02 6.78 37.04
CA PRO A 7 23.80 7.58 36.85
C PRO A 7 23.66 8.14 35.44
N GLU A 8 24.71 8.55 34.77
CA GLU A 8 24.66 9.05 33.38
C GLU A 8 24.35 7.93 32.39
N PHE A 9 25.00 6.78 32.54
CA PHE A 9 24.74 5.61 31.72
C PHE A 9 23.30 5.11 31.86
N GLN A 10 22.77 5.04 33.09
CA GLN A 10 21.38 4.68 33.33
C GLN A 10 20.38 5.67 32.70
N SER A 11 20.69 6.95 32.75
CA SER A 11 19.89 8.00 32.11
C SER A 11 19.90 7.86 30.58
N MET A 12 21.05 7.59 29.98
CA MET A 12 21.16 7.33 28.53
C MET A 12 20.42 6.07 28.12
N LEU A 13 20.54 4.97 28.83
CA LEU A 13 19.85 3.73 28.56
C LEU A 13 18.33 3.90 28.65
N LYS A 14 17.82 4.58 29.67
CA LYS A 14 16.39 4.90 29.80
C LYS A 14 15.86 5.69 28.59
N ARG A 15 16.61 6.69 28.15
CA ARG A 15 16.22 7.49 26.95
C ARG A 15 16.24 6.65 25.68
N ALA A 16 17.23 5.77 25.51
CA ALA A 16 17.32 4.88 24.35
C ALA A 16 16.13 3.92 24.29
N VAL A 17 15.82 3.25 25.42
CA VAL A 17 14.66 2.34 25.52
C VAL A 17 13.35 3.09 25.25
N LEU A 18 13.21 4.31 25.76
CA LEU A 18 12.02 5.11 25.56
C LEU A 18 11.86 5.54 24.08
N CYS A 19 12.94 5.95 23.41
CA CYS A 19 12.88 6.28 21.97
C CYS A 19 12.49 5.07 21.13
N LEU A 20 13.08 3.90 21.40
CA LEU A 20 12.74 2.66 20.71
C LEU A 20 11.27 2.27 20.95
N GLY A 21 10.81 2.31 22.20
CA GLY A 21 9.42 1.99 22.56
C GLY A 21 8.40 2.93 21.93
N LEU A 22 8.69 4.23 21.91
CA LEU A 22 7.83 5.22 21.22
C LEU A 22 7.78 4.95 19.70
N GLY A 23 8.89 4.54 19.11
CA GLY A 23 8.91 4.10 17.72
C GLY A 23 8.01 2.89 17.50
N VAL A 24 8.10 1.85 18.33
CA VAL A 24 7.21 0.67 18.25
C VAL A 24 5.75 1.07 18.35
N LEU A 25 5.39 1.95 19.30
CA LEU A 25 4.02 2.45 19.44
C LEU A 25 3.56 3.22 18.18
N GLN A 26 4.44 3.99 17.54
CA GLN A 26 4.13 4.62 16.26
C GLN A 26 3.88 3.59 15.15
N GLY A 27 4.65 2.51 15.11
CA GLY A 27 4.43 1.40 14.16
C GLY A 27 3.08 0.72 14.38
N TRP A 28 2.76 0.42 15.62
CA TRP A 28 1.47 -0.18 15.99
C TRP A 28 0.27 0.76 15.78
N ALA A 29 0.50 2.05 15.74
CA ALA A 29 -0.56 3.02 15.43
C ALA A 29 -1.04 2.95 13.98
N VAL A 30 -0.24 2.45 13.05
CA VAL A 30 -0.66 2.21 11.66
C VAL A 30 -1.71 1.10 11.61
N THR A 31 -1.51 0.06 12.44
CA THR A 31 -2.44 -1.05 12.58
C THR A 31 -2.20 -1.72 13.92
N TRP A 32 -3.21 -1.72 14.79
CA TRP A 32 -3.09 -2.27 16.13
C TRP A 32 -2.90 -3.79 16.09
N PRO A 33 -1.82 -4.36 16.66
CA PRO A 33 -1.47 -5.76 16.44
C PRO A 33 -2.16 -6.75 17.38
N PHE A 34 -2.79 -6.30 18.46
CA PHE A 34 -3.31 -7.19 19.48
C PHE A 34 -4.77 -7.55 19.24
N GLY A 35 -5.11 -8.84 19.37
CA GLY A 35 -6.46 -9.35 19.18
C GLY A 35 -6.78 -9.76 17.73
N VAL A 36 -5.79 -9.98 16.89
CA VAL A 36 -5.95 -10.29 15.45
C VAL A 36 -6.71 -11.60 15.21
N ASP A 37 -6.72 -12.51 16.16
CA ASP A 37 -7.43 -13.80 16.06
C ASP A 37 -8.93 -13.71 16.36
N ALA A 38 -9.38 -12.57 16.85
CA ALA A 38 -10.78 -12.36 17.21
C ALA A 38 -11.40 -11.38 16.22
N VAL A 39 -12.25 -11.89 15.34
CA VAL A 39 -13.37 -11.13 14.81
C VAL A 39 -13.28 -10.59 13.38
N SER A 40 -14.32 -10.96 12.67
CA SER A 40 -15.01 -10.20 11.62
C SER A 40 -14.92 -8.68 11.77
N TRP A 41 -14.74 -8.00 10.67
CA TRP A 41 -14.66 -6.55 10.46
C TRP A 41 -15.87 -5.73 10.93
N GLY A 42 -16.48 -6.04 12.04
CA GLY A 42 -17.69 -5.29 12.32
C GLY A 42 -18.19 -5.36 13.69
N ASP A 43 -17.94 -5.96 14.67
CA ASP A 43 -18.68 -5.82 15.95
C ASP A 43 -18.05 -6.59 17.12
N LEU A 44 -17.28 -5.87 17.94
CA LEU A 44 -17.16 -6.19 19.35
C LEU A 44 -18.18 -5.31 20.11
N PRO A 45 -19.35 -5.82 20.51
CA PRO A 45 -20.29 -5.04 21.28
C PRO A 45 -19.69 -4.69 22.64
N GLY A 46 -19.67 -3.40 22.98
CA GLY A 46 -19.27 -2.89 24.28
C GLY A 46 -17.85 -2.34 24.39
N VAL A 47 -17.04 -2.38 23.34
CA VAL A 47 -15.74 -1.72 23.33
C VAL A 47 -15.93 -0.26 22.90
N PRO A 48 -15.43 0.73 23.68
CA PRO A 48 -15.54 2.12 23.28
C PRO A 48 -14.86 2.37 21.92
N ALA A 49 -15.46 3.17 21.06
CA ALA A 49 -14.95 3.50 19.72
C ALA A 49 -13.51 4.10 19.71
N TRP A 50 -13.05 4.63 20.84
CA TRP A 50 -11.71 5.16 21.01
C TRP A 50 -10.66 4.12 21.44
N TRP A 51 -11.10 2.89 21.83
CA TRP A 51 -10.18 1.83 22.23
C TRP A 51 -9.56 1.19 20.99
N PRO A 52 -8.24 0.90 21.00
CA PRO A 52 -7.59 0.24 19.87
C PRO A 52 -8.22 -1.13 19.59
N GLN A 53 -8.69 -1.31 18.37
CA GLN A 53 -9.21 -2.60 17.89
C GLN A 53 -8.17 -3.28 16.99
N ALA A 54 -8.13 -4.60 17.04
CA ALA A 54 -7.24 -5.40 16.19
C ALA A 54 -7.41 -5.04 14.71
N GLY A 55 -6.29 -4.85 14.02
CA GLY A 55 -6.30 -4.52 12.60
C GLY A 55 -6.69 -3.09 12.27
N GLN A 56 -7.09 -2.26 13.25
CA GLN A 56 -7.53 -0.88 13.00
C GLN A 56 -6.40 0.15 13.23
N PRO A 57 -6.41 1.29 12.52
CA PRO A 57 -5.47 2.37 12.74
C PRO A 57 -5.79 3.14 14.02
N VAL A 58 -4.77 3.65 14.70
CA VAL A 58 -4.89 4.37 15.98
C VAL A 58 -4.24 5.75 15.86
N PRO A 59 -4.91 6.73 15.22
CA PRO A 59 -4.30 8.02 14.87
C PRO A 59 -3.83 8.83 16.08
N TRP A 60 -4.55 8.82 17.19
CA TRP A 60 -4.15 9.51 18.41
C TRP A 60 -2.86 8.95 19.03
N LEU A 61 -2.64 7.62 18.92
CA LEU A 61 -1.41 6.98 19.41
C LEU A 61 -0.20 7.39 18.58
N GLN A 62 -0.37 7.48 17.25
CA GLN A 62 0.66 7.99 16.34
C GLN A 62 1.10 9.40 16.74
N LEU A 63 0.15 10.32 16.92
CA LEU A 63 0.43 11.70 17.29
C LEU A 63 1.08 11.80 18.67
N ALA A 64 0.60 11.03 19.65
CA ALA A 64 1.15 11.02 20.99
C ALA A 64 2.58 10.48 21.02
N ALA A 65 2.83 9.34 20.38
CA ALA A 65 4.17 8.73 20.33
C ALA A 65 5.19 9.67 19.69
N MET A 66 4.84 10.27 18.56
CA MET A 66 5.71 11.24 17.87
C MET A 66 5.89 12.52 18.68
N ALA A 67 4.85 13.06 19.31
CA ALA A 67 4.96 14.28 20.12
C ALA A 67 5.85 14.08 21.35
N VAL A 68 5.72 12.95 22.06
CA VAL A 68 6.59 12.61 23.19
C VAL A 68 8.02 12.41 22.73
N TRP A 69 8.23 11.71 21.61
CA TRP A 69 9.57 11.56 21.05
C TRP A 69 10.20 12.91 20.67
N LEU A 70 9.45 13.82 20.05
CA LEU A 70 9.93 15.16 19.72
C LEU A 70 10.35 15.97 20.96
N ARG A 71 9.62 15.80 22.06
CA ARG A 71 10.02 16.40 23.36
C ARG A 71 11.37 15.89 23.83
N LEU A 72 11.63 14.60 23.68
CA LEU A 72 12.94 14.03 24.00
C LEU A 72 14.03 14.52 23.03
N LEU A 73 13.70 14.58 21.73
CA LEU A 73 14.62 14.98 20.68
C LEU A 73 15.18 16.40 20.90
N VAL A 74 14.32 17.37 21.24
CA VAL A 74 14.75 18.76 21.45
C VAL A 74 15.58 18.93 22.72
N GLN A 75 15.48 17.99 23.68
CA GLN A 75 16.26 17.98 24.92
C GLN A 75 17.61 17.25 24.78
N MET A 76 17.95 16.75 23.59
CA MET A 76 19.25 16.09 23.40
C MET A 76 20.40 17.09 23.51
N PRO A 77 21.47 16.75 24.25
CA PRO A 77 22.56 17.69 24.53
C PRO A 77 23.46 17.94 23.30
N SER A 78 23.35 17.13 22.27
CA SER A 78 24.20 17.21 21.08
C SER A 78 23.49 16.69 19.84
N MET A 79 23.97 17.10 18.66
CA MET A 79 23.51 16.58 17.37
C MET A 79 23.68 15.05 17.28
N ARG A 80 24.76 14.50 17.82
CA ARG A 80 24.96 13.02 17.87
C ARG A 80 23.87 12.35 18.69
N GLY A 81 23.47 12.93 19.81
CA GLY A 81 22.37 12.46 20.63
C GLY A 81 21.03 12.54 19.88
N ALA A 82 20.79 13.61 19.13
CA ALA A 82 19.60 13.78 18.31
C ALA A 82 19.53 12.74 17.17
N VAL A 83 20.63 12.51 16.46
CA VAL A 83 20.76 11.47 15.43
C VAL A 83 20.48 10.09 16.01
N ALA A 84 21.09 9.75 17.14
CA ALA A 84 20.88 8.47 17.81
C ALA A 84 19.42 8.28 18.26
N SER A 85 18.80 9.34 18.81
CA SER A 85 17.39 9.33 19.19
C SER A 85 16.48 9.06 17.96
N GLY A 86 16.75 9.74 16.85
CA GLY A 86 16.00 9.52 15.60
C GLY A 86 16.19 8.12 15.02
N CYS A 87 17.42 7.61 15.05
CA CYS A 87 17.72 6.25 14.62
C CYS A 87 16.97 5.21 15.46
N LEU A 88 17.01 5.31 16.78
CA LEU A 88 16.31 4.38 17.68
C LEU A 88 14.80 4.44 17.52
N PHE A 89 14.22 5.65 17.41
CA PHE A 89 12.81 5.82 17.15
C PHE A 89 12.42 5.23 15.79
N GLY A 90 13.21 5.49 14.74
CA GLY A 90 12.99 4.95 13.40
C GLY A 90 13.07 3.41 13.37
N VAL A 91 14.07 2.83 14.03
CA VAL A 91 14.19 1.36 14.14
C VAL A 91 12.99 0.77 14.86
N GLY A 92 12.58 1.36 16.00
CA GLY A 92 11.39 0.92 16.72
C GLY A 92 10.12 1.01 15.85
N TRP A 93 9.91 2.14 15.15
CA TRP A 93 8.79 2.32 14.24
C TRP A 93 8.74 1.25 13.17
N LEU A 94 9.84 1.05 12.46
CA LEU A 94 9.90 0.16 11.31
C LEU A 94 9.81 -1.31 11.72
N ILE A 95 10.42 -1.71 12.84
CA ILE A 95 10.19 -3.05 13.41
C ILE A 95 8.71 -3.22 13.78
N GLY A 96 8.11 -2.25 14.45
CA GLY A 96 6.68 -2.28 14.79
C GLY A 96 5.76 -2.41 13.57
N VAL A 97 6.18 -1.88 12.41
CA VAL A 97 5.43 -1.95 11.16
C VAL A 97 5.60 -3.30 10.46
N PHE A 98 6.84 -3.76 10.21
CA PHE A 98 7.07 -4.88 9.29
C PHE A 98 7.84 -6.07 9.90
N TRP A 99 7.70 -6.31 11.21
CA TRP A 99 8.21 -7.52 11.85
C TRP A 99 7.77 -8.82 11.15
N TRP A 100 6.63 -8.80 10.49
CA TRP A 100 6.07 -9.93 9.74
C TRP A 100 6.92 -10.35 8.53
N LEU A 101 7.87 -9.53 8.06
CA LEU A 101 8.88 -9.96 7.08
C LEU A 101 9.72 -11.14 7.60
N TYR A 102 9.85 -11.29 8.92
CA TYR A 102 10.46 -12.47 9.53
C TYR A 102 9.74 -13.75 9.11
N VAL A 103 8.40 -13.75 9.11
CA VAL A 103 7.59 -14.91 8.68
C VAL A 103 7.91 -15.26 7.24
N SER A 104 7.92 -14.29 6.35
CA SER A 104 8.27 -14.50 4.93
C SER A 104 9.66 -15.10 4.75
N MET A 105 10.67 -14.55 5.42
CA MET A 105 12.06 -15.00 5.27
C MET A 105 12.35 -16.32 5.99
N HIS A 106 11.80 -16.52 7.18
CA HIS A 106 12.05 -17.73 7.96
C HIS A 106 11.16 -18.88 7.54
N THR A 107 9.83 -18.69 7.56
CA THR A 107 8.85 -19.77 7.34
C THR A 107 8.82 -20.20 5.87
N HIS A 108 8.79 -19.25 4.93
CA HIS A 108 8.69 -19.56 3.51
C HIS A 108 10.02 -19.50 2.77
N GLY A 109 10.94 -18.62 3.18
CA GLY A 109 12.27 -18.49 2.58
C GLY A 109 13.34 -19.43 3.16
N GLY A 110 13.01 -20.18 4.22
CA GLY A 110 13.91 -21.18 4.81
C GLY A 110 15.15 -20.61 5.53
N LEU A 111 15.21 -19.28 5.78
CA LEU A 111 16.33 -18.69 6.50
C LEU A 111 16.38 -19.14 7.97
N PRO A 112 17.57 -19.37 8.54
CA PRO A 112 17.70 -19.57 9.97
C PRO A 112 17.09 -18.41 10.78
N PRO A 113 16.46 -18.67 11.95
CA PRO A 113 15.73 -17.65 12.71
C PRO A 113 16.57 -16.40 13.01
N VAL A 114 17.83 -16.59 13.40
CA VAL A 114 18.73 -15.47 13.72
C VAL A 114 19.05 -14.62 12.50
N VAL A 115 19.23 -15.25 11.32
CA VAL A 115 19.51 -14.55 10.07
C VAL A 115 18.30 -13.76 9.59
N ALA A 116 17.09 -14.34 9.65
CA ALA A 116 15.84 -13.66 9.32
C ALA A 116 15.62 -12.45 10.24
N ALA A 117 15.78 -12.61 11.56
CA ALA A 117 15.65 -11.51 12.52
C ALA A 117 16.70 -10.40 12.26
N ALA A 118 17.95 -10.79 11.99
CA ALA A 118 19.01 -9.84 11.68
C ALA A 118 18.74 -9.07 10.37
N ALA A 119 18.16 -9.72 9.35
CA ALA A 119 17.79 -9.08 8.10
C ALA A 119 16.67 -8.03 8.29
N VAL A 120 15.63 -8.35 9.07
CA VAL A 120 14.57 -7.38 9.43
C VAL A 120 15.15 -6.19 10.18
N LEU A 121 16.03 -6.45 11.16
CA LEU A 121 16.68 -5.39 11.93
C LEU A 121 17.58 -4.53 11.05
N ALA A 122 18.35 -5.14 10.14
CA ALA A 122 19.21 -4.41 9.20
C ALA A 122 18.41 -3.51 8.26
N LEU A 123 17.29 -4.00 7.73
CA LEU A 123 16.37 -3.21 6.91
C LEU A 123 15.79 -2.05 7.72
N ALA A 124 15.31 -2.31 8.94
CA ALA A 124 14.79 -1.27 9.81
C ALA A 124 15.85 -0.20 10.12
N ALA A 125 17.10 -0.61 10.42
CA ALA A 125 18.20 0.31 10.68
C ALA A 125 18.60 1.14 9.45
N ALA A 126 18.64 0.52 8.26
CA ALA A 126 18.91 1.22 7.01
C ALA A 126 17.84 2.29 6.73
N LEU A 127 16.56 1.95 6.84
CA LEU A 127 15.46 2.89 6.62
C LEU A 127 15.33 3.92 7.75
N ALA A 128 15.75 3.62 8.98
CA ALA A 128 15.78 4.58 10.09
C ALA A 128 16.76 5.75 9.84
N THR A 129 17.70 5.62 8.91
CA THR A 129 18.61 6.72 8.53
C THR A 129 17.85 7.96 8.04
N TYR A 130 16.72 7.81 7.37
CA TYR A 130 15.86 8.94 6.98
C TYR A 130 15.37 9.72 8.22
N VAL A 131 14.94 9.01 9.27
CA VAL A 131 14.50 9.63 10.54
C VAL A 131 15.67 10.26 11.28
N ALA A 132 16.82 9.63 11.26
CA ALA A 132 18.05 10.18 11.85
C ALA A 132 18.47 11.51 11.18
N ILE A 133 18.36 11.60 9.85
CA ILE A 133 18.60 12.83 9.09
C ILE A 133 17.59 13.92 9.47
N VAL A 134 16.29 13.60 9.48
CA VAL A 134 15.24 14.54 9.93
C VAL A 134 15.54 15.06 11.34
N SER A 135 15.94 14.16 12.25
CA SER A 135 16.25 14.49 13.63
C SER A 135 17.43 15.47 13.74
N ALA A 136 18.48 15.26 12.94
CA ALA A 136 19.64 16.15 12.88
C ALA A 136 19.24 17.55 12.42
N TYR A 137 18.50 17.63 11.30
CA TYR A 137 18.04 18.92 10.76
C TYR A 137 17.07 19.63 11.70
N PHE A 138 16.11 18.92 12.26
CA PHE A 138 15.15 19.50 13.19
C PHE A 138 15.82 20.00 14.47
N TRP A 139 16.69 19.20 15.10
CA TRP A 139 17.44 19.57 16.29
C TRP A 139 18.32 20.82 16.04
N HIS A 140 18.95 20.87 14.87
CA HIS A 140 19.79 22.00 14.48
C HIS A 140 19.02 23.32 14.40
N LEU A 141 17.72 23.28 14.06
CA LEU A 141 16.85 24.46 13.94
C LEU A 141 16.01 24.73 15.19
N SER A 142 15.95 23.78 16.12
CA SER A 142 15.14 23.88 17.33
C SER A 142 15.41 25.10 18.23
N PRO A 143 16.60 25.75 18.25
CA PRO A 143 16.80 27.00 19.01
C PRO A 143 15.88 28.15 18.59
N ILE A 144 15.31 28.10 17.38
CA ILE A 144 14.33 29.06 16.90
C ILE A 144 12.93 28.53 17.20
N TYR A 145 12.56 28.45 18.47
CA TYR A 145 11.18 28.06 18.86
C TYR A 145 10.20 29.15 18.40
N ASP A 146 9.75 29.01 17.15
CA ASP A 146 8.76 29.87 16.52
C ASP A 146 7.51 29.03 16.19
N ARG A 147 6.37 29.73 16.02
CA ARG A 147 5.07 29.17 15.57
C ARG A 147 5.16 28.33 14.28
N PHE A 148 6.23 28.52 13.50
CA PHE A 148 6.47 27.81 12.23
C PHE A 148 7.24 26.49 12.36
N ILE A 149 7.79 26.17 13.54
CA ILE A 149 8.60 24.96 13.73
C ILE A 149 7.79 23.66 13.45
N ALA A 150 6.49 23.69 13.70
CA ALA A 150 5.59 22.58 13.41
C ALA A 150 5.48 22.27 11.91
N ILE A 151 5.26 23.31 11.10
CA ILE A 151 5.19 23.19 9.63
C ILE A 151 6.55 22.76 9.07
N TYR A 152 7.62 23.29 9.65
CA TYR A 152 8.98 22.91 9.28
C TYR A 152 9.24 21.40 9.53
N PHE A 153 8.88 20.90 10.73
CA PHE A 153 9.03 19.47 11.03
C PHE A 153 8.16 18.61 10.11
N GLY A 154 6.90 19.00 9.89
CA GLY A 154 6.00 18.30 8.97
C GLY A 154 6.56 18.21 7.55
N SER A 155 7.19 19.29 7.06
CA SER A 155 7.84 19.30 5.74
C SER A 155 9.07 18.38 5.69
N LEU A 156 9.91 18.38 6.71
CA LEU A 156 11.05 17.45 6.81
C LEU A 156 10.59 16.00 6.85
N TRP A 157 9.54 15.72 7.62
CA TRP A 157 8.99 14.37 7.73
C TRP A 157 8.40 13.89 6.41
N GLY A 158 7.58 14.73 5.76
CA GLY A 158 7.01 14.42 4.45
C GLY A 158 8.07 14.15 3.38
N LEU A 159 9.16 14.94 3.36
CA LEU A 159 10.32 14.70 2.49
C LEU A 159 11.00 13.36 2.79
N ALA A 160 11.17 13.02 4.06
CA ALA A 160 11.81 11.77 4.45
C ALA A 160 10.95 10.55 4.06
N GLU A 161 9.63 10.61 4.24
CA GLU A 161 8.74 9.53 3.81
C GLU A 161 8.68 9.41 2.29
N TRP A 162 8.61 10.53 1.57
CA TRP A 162 8.72 10.52 0.12
C TRP A 162 10.05 9.91 -0.35
N ALA A 163 11.19 10.33 0.22
CA ALA A 163 12.49 9.79 -0.15
C ALA A 163 12.59 8.28 0.14
N ARG A 164 12.05 7.82 1.28
CA ARG A 164 11.94 6.40 1.64
C ARG A 164 11.04 5.63 0.68
N GLY A 165 9.98 6.27 0.20
CA GLY A 165 9.02 5.69 -0.74
C GLY A 165 9.48 5.69 -2.21
N THR A 166 10.58 6.40 -2.54
CA THR A 166 10.99 6.60 -3.94
C THR A 166 12.42 6.12 -4.20
N TRP A 167 13.36 6.42 -3.29
CA TRP A 167 14.77 6.11 -3.49
C TRP A 167 15.04 4.61 -3.26
N LEU A 168 16.01 4.07 -4.01
CA LEU A 168 16.42 2.66 -3.94
C LEU A 168 15.24 1.70 -4.16
N THR A 169 14.40 2.00 -5.16
CA THR A 169 13.14 1.31 -5.51
C THR A 169 11.94 1.63 -4.61
N GLY A 170 12.14 2.34 -3.50
CA GLY A 170 11.10 2.74 -2.58
C GLY A 170 10.57 1.62 -1.68
N PHE A 171 10.36 1.95 -0.40
CA PHE A 171 9.63 1.09 0.53
C PHE A 171 8.71 1.95 1.41
N PRO A 172 7.56 2.41 0.90
CA PRO A 172 6.66 3.32 1.61
C PRO A 172 5.76 2.62 2.64
N TRP A 173 5.87 1.30 2.81
CA TRP A 173 5.07 0.55 3.77
C TRP A 173 5.18 1.14 5.17
N GLY A 174 4.03 1.33 5.84
CA GLY A 174 3.95 1.92 7.17
C GLY A 174 4.14 3.44 7.22
N ALA A 175 3.95 4.17 6.10
CA ALA A 175 3.89 5.62 6.13
C ALA A 175 2.88 6.11 7.17
N VAL A 176 3.24 7.17 7.89
CA VAL A 176 2.41 7.71 8.99
C VAL A 176 1.00 8.06 8.54
N GLY A 177 0.84 8.50 7.30
CA GLY A 177 -0.47 8.83 6.73
C GLY A 177 -1.47 7.68 6.76
N TYR A 178 -1.03 6.42 6.73
CA TYR A 178 -1.94 5.27 6.82
C TYR A 178 -2.59 5.12 8.20
N ALA A 179 -1.95 5.57 9.28
CA ALA A 179 -2.58 5.66 10.61
C ALA A 179 -3.76 6.64 10.65
N HIS A 180 -3.85 7.49 9.64
CA HIS A 180 -4.83 8.57 9.55
C HIS A 180 -5.89 8.36 8.45
N VAL A 181 -6.04 7.15 7.92
CA VAL A 181 -7.02 6.87 6.86
C VAL A 181 -8.45 7.23 7.27
N ASP A 182 -8.79 7.09 8.55
CA ASP A 182 -10.11 7.41 9.10
C ASP A 182 -10.19 8.81 9.76
N SER A 183 -9.07 9.48 10.03
CA SER A 183 -9.07 10.80 10.70
C SER A 183 -8.73 11.95 9.76
N LEU A 184 -7.57 11.91 9.10
CA LEU A 184 -7.13 12.90 8.12
C LEU A 184 -7.36 12.46 6.67
N GLY A 185 -7.94 11.28 6.45
CA GLY A 185 -8.17 10.71 5.13
C GLY A 185 -8.99 11.60 4.20
N TRP A 186 -9.80 12.52 4.73
CA TRP A 186 -10.52 13.52 3.93
C TRP A 186 -9.57 14.48 3.18
N LEU A 187 -8.30 14.59 3.60
CA LEU A 187 -7.26 15.34 2.87
C LEU A 187 -6.63 14.54 1.73
N ALA A 188 -6.86 13.22 1.65
CA ALA A 188 -6.23 12.36 0.66
C ALA A 188 -6.47 12.82 -0.79
N PRO A 189 -7.69 13.26 -1.18
CA PRO A 189 -7.95 13.77 -2.53
C PRO A 189 -7.14 15.03 -2.92
N TRP A 190 -6.54 15.70 -1.94
CA TRP A 190 -5.73 16.90 -2.16
C TRP A 190 -4.24 16.62 -2.09
N LEU A 191 -3.80 15.91 -1.05
CA LEU A 191 -2.41 15.85 -0.63
C LEU A 191 -1.77 14.46 -0.80
N GLY A 192 -2.57 13.40 -0.94
CA GLY A 192 -2.09 12.04 -0.89
C GLY A 192 -1.50 11.65 0.47
N VAL A 193 -1.03 10.43 0.59
CA VAL A 193 -0.54 9.85 1.86
C VAL A 193 0.67 10.61 2.44
N TYR A 194 1.59 11.06 1.59
CA TYR A 194 2.79 11.78 2.07
C TYR A 194 2.46 13.18 2.60
N GLY A 195 1.49 13.85 1.98
CA GLY A 195 1.00 15.13 2.50
C GLY A 195 0.28 14.95 3.84
N ILE A 196 -0.53 13.91 3.99
CA ILE A 196 -1.17 13.55 5.26
C ILE A 196 -0.10 13.24 6.33
N SER A 197 0.95 12.48 5.99
CA SER A 197 2.08 12.23 6.89
C SER A 197 2.74 13.52 7.37
N GLY A 198 2.95 14.47 6.46
CA GLY A 198 3.50 15.79 6.79
C GLY A 198 2.58 16.59 7.73
N VAL A 199 1.27 16.58 7.49
CA VAL A 199 0.27 17.25 8.36
C VAL A 199 0.23 16.60 9.74
N ALA A 200 0.20 15.28 9.83
CA ALA A 200 0.21 14.55 11.10
C ALA A 200 1.50 14.85 11.90
N ALA A 201 2.65 14.84 11.24
CA ALA A 201 3.92 15.18 11.87
C ALA A 201 3.95 16.65 12.35
N ALA A 202 3.41 17.60 11.57
CA ALA A 202 3.27 18.98 11.99
C ALA A 202 2.39 19.12 13.24
N TRP A 203 1.28 18.38 13.31
CA TRP A 203 0.41 18.37 14.49
C TRP A 203 1.11 17.78 15.71
N ALA A 204 1.84 16.68 15.55
CA ALA A 204 2.64 16.11 16.64
C ALA A 204 3.70 17.09 17.16
N ALA A 205 4.37 17.82 16.26
CA ALA A 205 5.33 18.85 16.64
C ALA A 205 4.67 20.04 17.34
N TRP A 206 3.54 20.50 16.85
CA TRP A 206 2.75 21.55 17.51
C TRP A 206 2.32 21.12 18.92
N LEU A 207 1.82 19.91 19.10
CA LEU A 207 1.44 19.33 20.37
C LEU A 207 2.63 19.26 21.34
N ALA A 208 3.78 18.77 20.87
CA ALA A 208 5.02 18.72 21.66
C ALA A 208 5.44 20.09 22.19
N MET A 209 5.29 21.14 21.38
CA MET A 209 5.60 22.51 21.80
C MET A 209 4.61 23.04 22.82
N ARG A 210 3.31 22.81 22.65
CA ARG A 210 2.28 23.26 23.61
C ARG A 210 2.45 22.61 24.97
N TRP A 211 2.81 21.34 25.01
CA TRP A 211 3.15 20.65 26.26
C TRP A 211 4.37 21.28 26.97
N SER A 212 5.29 21.92 26.22
CA SER A 212 6.46 22.57 26.84
C SER A 212 6.14 23.90 27.53
N GLN A 213 5.05 24.58 27.14
CA GLN A 213 4.71 25.91 27.65
C GLN A 213 4.08 25.88 29.04
N GLY A 214 3.70 24.69 29.55
CA GLY A 214 3.04 24.56 30.86
C GLY A 214 1.62 25.16 30.89
N GLY A 215 1.01 25.23 32.07
CA GLY A 215 -0.36 25.71 32.25
C GLY A 215 -1.38 24.87 31.47
N GLY A 216 -2.55 25.40 31.16
CA GLY A 216 -3.60 24.69 30.43
C GLY A 216 -3.34 24.49 28.92
N HIS A 217 -2.27 25.06 28.36
CA HIS A 217 -2.02 25.06 26.92
C HIS A 217 -1.83 23.66 26.33
N GLY A 218 -1.13 22.77 27.05
CA GLY A 218 -0.93 21.38 26.62
C GLY A 218 -2.24 20.59 26.59
N MET A 219 -3.09 20.78 27.58
CA MET A 219 -4.40 20.12 27.65
C MET A 219 -5.33 20.60 26.51
N VAL A 220 -5.39 21.91 26.29
CA VAL A 220 -6.19 22.48 25.18
C VAL A 220 -5.68 21.95 23.84
N ALA A 221 -4.36 21.91 23.61
CA ALA A 221 -3.78 21.37 22.38
C ALA A 221 -4.15 19.89 22.20
N THR A 222 -4.07 19.08 23.24
CA THR A 222 -4.47 17.67 23.21
C THR A 222 -5.94 17.50 22.85
N LEU A 223 -6.82 18.29 23.46
CA LEU A 223 -8.26 18.27 23.17
C LEU A 223 -8.53 18.71 21.73
N CYS A 224 -7.86 19.75 21.22
CA CYS A 224 -7.99 20.17 19.82
C CYS A 224 -7.59 19.06 18.84
N VAL A 225 -6.44 18.41 19.06
CA VAL A 225 -5.98 17.32 18.20
C VAL A 225 -6.91 16.11 18.28
N ALA A 226 -7.34 15.73 19.48
CA ALA A 226 -8.29 14.63 19.66
C ALA A 226 -9.62 14.93 18.95
N SER A 227 -10.14 16.16 19.10
CA SER A 227 -11.36 16.60 18.41
C SER A 227 -11.21 16.55 16.90
N LEU A 228 -10.08 17.00 16.34
CA LEU A 228 -9.81 16.94 14.90
C LEU A 228 -9.73 15.50 14.38
N CYS A 229 -9.13 14.58 15.15
CA CYS A 229 -9.14 13.16 14.79
C CYS A 229 -10.56 12.57 14.80
N MET A 230 -11.41 12.99 15.73
CA MET A 230 -12.79 12.52 15.83
C MET A 230 -13.72 13.16 14.80
N VAL A 231 -13.46 14.41 14.43
CA VAL A 231 -14.30 15.16 13.47
C VAL A 231 -13.97 14.81 12.02
N GLY A 232 -12.78 14.24 11.75
CA GLY A 232 -12.33 13.88 10.41
C GLY A 232 -13.38 13.16 9.54
N PRO A 233 -14.01 12.06 10.02
CA PRO A 233 -15.07 11.36 9.30
C PRO A 233 -16.31 12.24 9.00
N TYR A 234 -16.58 13.24 9.83
CA TYR A 234 -17.67 14.19 9.59
C TYR A 234 -17.29 15.26 8.56
N LEU A 235 -16.02 15.67 8.53
CA LEU A 235 -15.51 16.61 7.53
C LEU A 235 -15.57 16.00 6.12
N GLU A 236 -15.44 14.71 5.99
CA GLU A 236 -15.57 13.99 4.73
C GLU A 236 -16.94 14.21 4.07
N ARG A 237 -18.01 14.38 4.87
CA ARG A 237 -19.37 14.68 4.37
C ARG A 237 -19.50 16.08 3.76
N TRP A 238 -18.58 16.98 4.09
CA TRP A 238 -18.53 18.35 3.57
C TRP A 238 -17.45 18.53 2.51
N ALA A 239 -16.66 17.47 2.27
CA ALA A 239 -15.66 17.50 1.21
C ALA A 239 -16.34 17.58 -0.15
N PRO A 240 -15.74 18.29 -1.13
CA PRO A 240 -16.27 18.33 -2.48
C PRO A 240 -16.38 16.92 -3.08
N ASP A 241 -17.50 16.62 -3.74
CA ASP A 241 -17.62 15.40 -4.53
C ASP A 241 -16.87 15.60 -5.87
N TRP A 242 -15.63 15.11 -5.92
CA TRP A 242 -14.75 15.22 -7.09
C TRP A 242 -15.19 14.35 -8.25
N THR A 243 -16.07 13.42 -8.01
CA THR A 243 -16.43 12.38 -8.96
C THR A 243 -17.94 12.12 -8.95
N HIS A 244 -18.45 11.62 -10.06
CA HIS A 244 -19.85 11.26 -10.21
C HIS A 244 -19.99 9.80 -10.64
N SER A 245 -21.12 9.19 -10.36
CA SER A 245 -21.45 7.82 -10.73
C SER A 245 -21.45 7.63 -12.26
N THR A 246 -20.93 6.49 -12.70
CA THR A 246 -21.01 6.01 -14.09
C THR A 246 -21.90 4.79 -14.25
N GLY A 247 -22.62 4.42 -13.19
CA GLY A 247 -23.42 3.22 -13.11
C GLY A 247 -22.78 2.12 -12.29
N GLN A 248 -23.49 1.02 -12.17
CA GLN A 248 -23.12 -0.11 -11.32
C GLN A 248 -22.70 -1.31 -12.16
N VAL A 249 -21.78 -2.12 -11.62
CA VAL A 249 -21.34 -3.38 -12.20
C VAL A 249 -21.34 -4.47 -11.14
N GLN A 250 -21.73 -5.68 -11.53
CA GLN A 250 -21.67 -6.87 -10.67
C GLN A 250 -20.24 -7.38 -10.61
N MET A 251 -19.74 -7.58 -9.39
CA MET A 251 -18.37 -8.08 -9.12
C MET A 251 -18.45 -9.43 -8.42
N VAL A 252 -17.55 -10.31 -8.80
CA VAL A 252 -17.34 -11.61 -8.15
C VAL A 252 -15.84 -11.72 -7.85
N LEU A 253 -15.48 -11.71 -6.58
CA LEU A 253 -14.08 -11.78 -6.16
C LEU A 253 -13.81 -13.16 -5.56
N LEU A 254 -12.78 -13.82 -6.07
CA LEU A 254 -12.42 -15.19 -5.68
C LEU A 254 -11.30 -15.17 -4.64
N GLN A 255 -11.45 -15.92 -3.56
CA GLN A 255 -10.43 -16.14 -2.52
C GLN A 255 -10.17 -17.64 -2.38
N GLY A 256 -8.95 -18.07 -2.73
CA GLY A 256 -8.60 -19.49 -2.72
C GLY A 256 -8.08 -20.01 -1.41
N ASN A 257 -7.49 -19.15 -0.59
CA ASN A 257 -6.81 -19.51 0.64
C ASN A 257 -5.87 -20.72 0.48
N ILE A 258 -5.06 -20.69 -0.57
CA ILE A 258 -4.09 -21.73 -0.90
C ILE A 258 -2.78 -21.36 -0.21
N ALA A 259 -2.21 -22.27 0.58
CA ALA A 259 -0.97 -22.05 1.30
C ALA A 259 0.19 -21.80 0.33
N GLN A 260 1.15 -20.95 0.75
CA GLN A 260 2.21 -20.50 -0.14
C GLN A 260 3.23 -21.60 -0.46
N ASP A 261 3.50 -22.46 0.49
CA ASP A 261 4.38 -23.63 0.37
C ASP A 261 3.81 -24.73 -0.54
N GLU A 262 2.48 -24.82 -0.61
CA GLU A 262 1.79 -25.75 -1.49
C GLU A 262 1.62 -25.20 -2.91
N LYS A 263 1.42 -23.89 -3.08
CA LYS A 263 0.96 -23.26 -4.33
C LYS A 263 1.85 -23.53 -5.55
N PHE A 264 3.14 -23.71 -5.35
CA PHE A 264 4.12 -24.01 -6.41
C PHE A 264 4.56 -25.48 -6.44
N ASP A 265 3.99 -26.32 -5.59
CA ASP A 265 4.19 -27.75 -5.70
C ASP A 265 3.42 -28.26 -6.93
N THR A 266 4.17 -28.74 -7.93
CA THR A 266 3.61 -29.22 -9.21
C THR A 266 2.71 -30.43 -9.07
N LEU A 267 2.81 -31.18 -7.97
CA LEU A 267 2.04 -32.39 -7.76
C LEU A 267 0.68 -32.13 -7.08
N THR A 268 0.60 -31.11 -6.25
CA THR A 268 -0.60 -30.88 -5.43
C THR A 268 -1.14 -29.46 -5.53
N GLY A 269 -0.30 -28.45 -5.36
CA GLY A 269 -0.75 -27.06 -5.21
C GLY A 269 -1.18 -26.41 -6.51
N VAL A 270 -0.51 -26.72 -7.62
CA VAL A 270 -0.88 -26.22 -8.96
C VAL A 270 -2.26 -26.75 -9.35
N GLU A 271 -2.51 -28.06 -9.25
CA GLU A 271 -3.80 -28.63 -9.58
C GLU A 271 -4.89 -28.12 -8.61
N GLN A 272 -4.59 -27.98 -7.33
CA GLN A 272 -5.53 -27.41 -6.37
C GLN A 272 -5.92 -25.97 -6.74
N ALA A 273 -4.98 -25.15 -7.22
CA ALA A 273 -5.27 -23.80 -7.69
C ALA A 273 -6.14 -23.82 -8.96
N LEU A 274 -5.79 -24.65 -9.92
CA LEU A 274 -6.56 -24.80 -11.15
C LEU A 274 -7.98 -25.32 -10.88
N ASP A 275 -8.13 -26.34 -10.02
CA ASP A 275 -9.42 -26.91 -9.67
C ASP A 275 -10.33 -25.94 -8.93
N TRP A 276 -9.74 -25.04 -8.12
CA TRP A 276 -10.50 -24.01 -7.41
C TRP A 276 -10.88 -22.84 -8.31
N TYR A 277 -9.89 -22.21 -8.96
CA TYR A 277 -10.12 -20.97 -9.68
C TYR A 277 -10.76 -21.16 -11.06
N SER A 278 -10.37 -22.21 -11.80
CA SER A 278 -10.78 -22.33 -13.20
C SER A 278 -12.28 -22.51 -13.39
N PRO A 279 -12.98 -23.40 -12.67
CA PRO A 279 -14.41 -23.56 -12.86
C PRO A 279 -15.19 -22.29 -12.59
N MET A 280 -14.73 -21.49 -11.63
CA MET A 280 -15.38 -20.24 -11.27
C MET A 280 -15.03 -19.08 -12.20
N LEU A 281 -13.79 -18.99 -12.66
CA LEU A 281 -13.39 -17.98 -13.63
C LEU A 281 -14.09 -18.12 -14.97
N TRP A 282 -14.10 -19.35 -15.48
CA TRP A 282 -14.48 -19.61 -16.86
C TRP A 282 -15.93 -20.10 -17.00
N GLY A 283 -16.55 -20.58 -15.92
CA GLY A 283 -17.84 -21.24 -15.97
C GLY A 283 -18.84 -20.74 -14.93
N ARG A 284 -18.93 -21.45 -13.81
CA ARG A 284 -20.06 -21.34 -12.88
C ARG A 284 -19.62 -21.36 -11.42
N ASN A 285 -20.44 -20.78 -10.56
CA ASN A 285 -20.29 -20.87 -9.11
C ASN A 285 -20.51 -22.29 -8.62
N GLN A 286 -19.45 -22.97 -8.20
CA GLN A 286 -19.54 -24.34 -7.64
C GLN A 286 -19.89 -24.39 -6.16
N LEU A 287 -19.76 -23.26 -5.42
CA LEU A 287 -20.04 -23.22 -3.98
C LEU A 287 -21.52 -23.20 -3.63
N ASN A 288 -22.38 -22.85 -4.57
CA ASN A 288 -23.80 -22.74 -4.30
C ASN A 288 -24.67 -23.30 -5.48
N PRO A 289 -24.56 -24.60 -5.81
CA PRO A 289 -25.27 -25.18 -6.91
C PRO A 289 -26.80 -25.21 -6.70
N SER A 290 -27.28 -25.01 -5.47
CA SER A 290 -28.70 -25.01 -5.12
C SER A 290 -29.44 -23.71 -5.45
N LYS A 291 -28.72 -22.61 -5.81
CA LYS A 291 -29.32 -21.34 -6.25
C LYS A 291 -29.36 -21.22 -7.78
N GLY A 292 -30.15 -22.09 -8.45
CA GLY A 292 -30.28 -22.07 -9.91
C GLY A 292 -29.09 -22.72 -10.62
N ASP A 293 -28.89 -22.41 -11.91
CA ASP A 293 -27.85 -23.01 -12.78
C ASP A 293 -26.40 -22.72 -12.39
N GLY A 294 -26.14 -22.08 -11.25
CA GLY A 294 -24.83 -21.66 -10.81
C GLY A 294 -24.18 -20.55 -11.68
N ALA A 295 -24.91 -20.01 -12.65
CA ALA A 295 -24.43 -18.98 -13.54
C ALA A 295 -24.13 -17.67 -12.77
N TRP A 296 -23.08 -16.98 -13.21
CA TRP A 296 -22.78 -15.64 -12.70
C TRP A 296 -23.85 -14.62 -13.14
N PRO A 297 -24.04 -13.53 -12.38
CA PRO A 297 -24.92 -12.44 -12.82
C PRO A 297 -24.53 -11.94 -14.21
N GLN A 298 -25.52 -11.50 -14.98
CA GLN A 298 -25.28 -10.92 -16.31
C GLN A 298 -24.33 -9.71 -16.20
N ASN A 299 -23.37 -9.65 -17.11
CA ASN A 299 -22.34 -8.62 -17.16
C ASN A 299 -21.45 -8.55 -15.89
N ALA A 300 -21.38 -9.62 -15.10
CA ALA A 300 -20.46 -9.66 -13.97
C ALA A 300 -19.00 -9.64 -14.43
N LEU A 301 -18.13 -9.10 -13.57
CA LEU A 301 -16.68 -9.25 -13.67
C LEU A 301 -16.21 -10.21 -12.57
N VAL A 302 -15.68 -11.37 -12.98
CA VAL A 302 -15.12 -12.38 -12.08
C VAL A 302 -13.62 -12.12 -11.97
N VAL A 303 -13.12 -11.90 -10.76
CA VAL A 303 -11.71 -11.54 -10.51
C VAL A 303 -11.07 -12.58 -9.61
N ALA A 304 -10.04 -13.24 -10.13
CA ALA A 304 -9.16 -14.11 -9.35
C ALA A 304 -7.90 -13.34 -8.90
N PRO A 305 -7.25 -13.79 -7.83
CA PRO A 305 -6.07 -13.10 -7.27
C PRO A 305 -4.82 -13.24 -8.13
N GLU A 306 -3.75 -12.58 -7.64
CA GLU A 306 -2.40 -12.70 -8.19
C GLU A 306 -1.95 -14.15 -8.27
N THR A 307 -1.43 -14.54 -9.45
CA THR A 307 -0.96 -15.90 -9.71
C THR A 307 -2.01 -16.99 -9.37
N ALA A 308 -3.29 -16.70 -9.66
CA ALA A 308 -4.36 -17.69 -9.49
C ALA A 308 -4.17 -18.90 -10.43
N ILE A 309 -3.58 -18.64 -11.60
CA ILE A 309 -3.09 -19.67 -12.51
C ILE A 309 -1.55 -19.66 -12.40
N PRO A 310 -0.93 -20.57 -11.61
CA PRO A 310 0.50 -20.55 -11.34
C PRO A 310 1.34 -21.24 -12.43
N LEU A 311 0.86 -21.19 -13.67
CA LEU A 311 1.49 -21.80 -14.85
C LEU A 311 1.64 -20.79 -15.98
N LEU A 312 2.68 -20.96 -16.77
CA LEU A 312 2.79 -20.24 -18.04
C LEU A 312 1.70 -20.72 -19.00
N PRO A 313 0.99 -19.84 -19.72
CA PRO A 313 -0.11 -20.22 -20.61
C PRO A 313 0.23 -21.31 -21.62
N GLN A 314 1.46 -21.28 -22.16
CA GLN A 314 1.94 -22.26 -23.14
C GLN A 314 2.24 -23.64 -22.56
N THR A 315 2.26 -23.80 -21.23
CA THR A 315 2.45 -25.10 -20.56
C THR A 315 1.14 -25.78 -20.20
N ILE A 316 0.03 -25.05 -20.33
CA ILE A 316 -1.31 -25.59 -20.06
C ILE A 316 -1.80 -26.35 -21.31
N GLU A 317 -2.33 -27.54 -21.10
CA GLU A 317 -2.84 -28.40 -22.18
C GLU A 317 -3.92 -27.72 -23.01
N ILE A 318 -3.83 -27.85 -24.33
CA ILE A 318 -4.78 -27.24 -25.29
C ILE A 318 -6.25 -27.62 -24.99
N PRO A 319 -6.60 -28.90 -24.69
CA PRO A 319 -7.97 -29.26 -24.37
C PRO A 319 -8.52 -28.50 -23.13
N ARG A 320 -7.66 -28.21 -22.14
CA ARG A 320 -8.04 -27.42 -20.95
C ARG A 320 -8.37 -25.98 -21.35
N TRP A 321 -7.55 -25.34 -22.18
CA TRP A 321 -7.84 -24.01 -22.74
C TRP A 321 -9.13 -24.00 -23.54
N GLN A 322 -9.34 -24.98 -24.42
CA GLN A 322 -10.58 -25.10 -25.21
C GLN A 322 -11.80 -25.17 -24.32
N GLY A 323 -11.76 -25.98 -23.24
CA GLY A 323 -12.83 -26.07 -22.28
C GLY A 323 -13.16 -24.77 -21.57
N TRP A 324 -12.11 -24.08 -21.09
CA TRP A 324 -12.24 -22.80 -20.39
C TRP A 324 -12.79 -21.69 -21.29
N LEU A 325 -12.18 -21.50 -22.46
CA LEU A 325 -12.59 -20.48 -23.42
C LEU A 325 -14.00 -20.73 -23.97
N SER A 326 -14.37 -21.99 -24.21
CA SER A 326 -15.72 -22.33 -24.68
C SER A 326 -16.79 -22.01 -23.61
N ALA A 327 -16.48 -22.27 -22.34
CA ALA A 327 -17.37 -21.94 -21.23
C ALA A 327 -17.56 -20.41 -21.12
N LEU A 328 -16.48 -19.62 -21.20
CA LEU A 328 -16.55 -18.17 -21.15
C LEU A 328 -17.20 -17.57 -22.40
N ALA A 329 -16.88 -18.08 -23.59
CA ALA A 329 -17.44 -17.61 -24.87
C ALA A 329 -18.96 -17.77 -24.96
N SER A 330 -19.51 -18.79 -24.27
CA SER A 330 -20.93 -19.01 -24.15
C SER A 330 -21.58 -18.28 -22.97
N GLY A 331 -20.76 -17.70 -22.09
CA GLY A 331 -21.18 -16.99 -20.88
C GLY A 331 -21.59 -15.54 -21.12
N HIS A 332 -21.99 -14.86 -20.02
CA HIS A 332 -22.39 -13.45 -20.01
C HIS A 332 -21.55 -12.63 -19.02
N HIS A 333 -20.36 -13.11 -18.66
CA HIS A 333 -19.45 -12.46 -17.71
C HIS A 333 -18.07 -12.30 -18.34
N ALA A 334 -17.25 -11.43 -17.78
CA ALA A 334 -15.82 -11.34 -18.08
C ALA A 334 -15.00 -11.92 -16.94
N ALA A 335 -13.79 -12.37 -17.24
CA ALA A 335 -12.87 -12.97 -16.28
C ALA A 335 -11.53 -12.22 -16.24
N VAL A 336 -11.03 -11.97 -15.02
CA VAL A 336 -9.72 -11.38 -14.75
C VAL A 336 -8.91 -12.33 -13.88
N THR A 337 -7.69 -12.65 -14.27
CA THR A 337 -6.84 -13.59 -13.53
C THR A 337 -5.39 -13.18 -13.53
N GLY A 338 -4.70 -13.35 -12.40
CA GLY A 338 -3.25 -13.22 -12.29
C GLY A 338 -2.54 -14.50 -12.74
N LEU A 339 -1.46 -14.34 -13.52
CA LEU A 339 -0.62 -15.44 -14.00
C LEU A 339 0.75 -14.93 -14.46
N PRO A 340 1.79 -15.79 -14.49
CA PRO A 340 3.06 -15.43 -15.12
C PRO A 340 2.94 -15.46 -16.65
N LEU A 341 3.52 -14.46 -17.32
CA LEU A 341 3.61 -14.41 -18.78
C LEU A 341 5.06 -14.29 -19.25
N GLY A 342 5.34 -14.80 -20.44
CA GLY A 342 6.64 -14.65 -21.08
C GLY A 342 7.22 -15.97 -21.59
N THR A 343 8.43 -15.87 -22.09
CA THR A 343 9.22 -16.99 -22.60
C THR A 343 10.66 -16.89 -22.10
N ALA A 344 11.43 -17.97 -22.19
CA ALA A 344 12.85 -17.96 -21.81
C ALA A 344 13.68 -16.91 -22.60
N ALA A 345 13.29 -16.63 -23.84
CA ALA A 345 13.98 -15.65 -24.68
C ALA A 345 13.61 -14.19 -24.34
N GLN A 346 12.38 -13.93 -23.90
CA GLN A 346 11.85 -12.59 -23.62
C GLN A 346 11.90 -12.23 -22.14
N GLY A 347 12.17 -13.20 -21.25
CA GLY A 347 11.98 -13.09 -19.82
C GLY A 347 10.51 -13.25 -19.42
N TYR A 348 10.25 -13.15 -18.13
CA TYR A 348 8.92 -13.37 -17.53
C TYR A 348 8.42 -12.11 -16.87
N SER A 349 7.08 -11.95 -16.80
CA SER A 349 6.40 -10.88 -16.08
C SER A 349 5.33 -11.45 -15.15
N ASN A 350 5.11 -10.80 -14.01
CA ASN A 350 3.94 -11.02 -13.18
C ASN A 350 2.80 -10.20 -13.79
N SER A 351 1.72 -10.85 -14.21
CA SER A 351 0.76 -10.23 -15.11
C SER A 351 -0.68 -10.55 -14.75
N VAL A 352 -1.58 -9.77 -15.31
CA VAL A 352 -3.03 -10.01 -15.32
C VAL A 352 -3.49 -10.15 -16.75
N TRP A 353 -4.25 -11.20 -17.01
CA TRP A 353 -5.07 -11.34 -18.20
C TRP A 353 -6.54 -11.09 -17.88
N ALA A 354 -7.23 -10.42 -18.81
CA ALA A 354 -8.67 -10.35 -18.78
C ALA A 354 -9.28 -10.80 -20.12
N PHE A 355 -10.39 -11.52 -20.00
CA PHE A 355 -11.12 -12.07 -21.12
C PHE A 355 -12.57 -11.63 -21.07
N THR A 356 -13.09 -11.24 -22.22
CA THR A 356 -14.52 -11.11 -22.47
C THR A 356 -15.02 -12.35 -23.23
N PRO A 357 -16.35 -12.59 -23.32
CA PRO A 357 -16.88 -13.63 -24.21
C PRO A 357 -16.40 -13.48 -25.66
N GLN A 358 -16.18 -12.25 -26.12
CA GLN A 358 -15.71 -11.98 -27.48
C GLN A 358 -14.22 -12.35 -27.65
N SER A 359 -13.36 -11.92 -26.73
CA SER A 359 -11.92 -12.27 -26.81
C SER A 359 -11.70 -13.77 -26.57
N ALA A 360 -12.56 -14.43 -25.79
CA ALA A 360 -12.52 -15.88 -25.63
C ALA A 360 -12.84 -16.62 -26.93
N ARG A 361 -13.81 -16.16 -27.72
CA ARG A 361 -14.08 -16.70 -29.05
C ARG A 361 -12.89 -16.52 -29.99
N ALA A 362 -12.33 -15.32 -30.04
CA ALA A 362 -11.16 -15.04 -30.86
C ALA A 362 -9.95 -15.91 -30.47
N ALA A 363 -9.74 -16.16 -29.18
CA ALA A 363 -8.70 -17.06 -28.70
C ALA A 363 -8.98 -18.53 -29.08
N LEU A 364 -10.25 -18.99 -29.10
CA LEU A 364 -10.62 -20.30 -29.62
C LEU A 364 -10.31 -20.45 -31.12
N ASP A 365 -10.64 -19.42 -31.90
CA ASP A 365 -10.34 -19.39 -33.33
C ASP A 365 -8.82 -19.43 -33.58
N ALA A 366 -8.05 -18.71 -32.78
CA ALA A 366 -6.59 -18.73 -32.82
C ALA A 366 -6.02 -20.12 -32.47
N LEU A 367 -6.57 -20.80 -31.43
CA LEU A 367 -6.21 -22.18 -31.11
C LEU A 367 -6.52 -23.15 -32.25
N ALA A 368 -7.67 -22.99 -32.90
CA ALA A 368 -8.05 -23.81 -34.05
C ALA A 368 -7.11 -23.63 -35.25
N GLN A 369 -6.45 -22.45 -35.35
CA GLN A 369 -5.43 -22.15 -36.35
C GLN A 369 -4.02 -22.60 -35.92
N GLY A 370 -3.87 -23.23 -34.75
CA GLY A 370 -2.62 -23.72 -34.21
C GLY A 370 -1.77 -22.67 -33.50
N GLN A 371 -2.30 -21.47 -33.22
CA GLN A 371 -1.61 -20.46 -32.45
C GLN A 371 -1.57 -20.83 -30.96
N LEU A 372 -0.41 -20.68 -30.33
CA LEU A 372 -0.24 -20.91 -28.90
C LEU A 372 -0.73 -19.70 -28.07
N PRO A 373 -1.11 -19.90 -26.79
CA PRO A 373 -1.65 -18.82 -25.95
C PRO A 373 -0.79 -17.56 -25.88
N HIS A 374 0.53 -17.68 -25.91
CA HIS A 374 1.44 -16.51 -25.87
C HIS A 374 1.50 -15.72 -27.21
N GLU A 375 0.95 -16.28 -28.28
CA GLU A 375 0.85 -15.66 -29.61
C GLU A 375 -0.49 -14.97 -29.86
N TRP A 376 -1.47 -15.15 -28.96
CA TRP A 376 -2.78 -14.53 -29.13
C TRP A 376 -2.69 -13.01 -29.19
N PRO A 377 -3.57 -12.34 -29.95
CA PRO A 377 -3.63 -10.88 -29.97
C PRO A 377 -3.85 -10.35 -28.56
N GLN A 378 -2.96 -9.48 -28.11
CA GLN A 378 -3.00 -8.89 -26.77
C GLN A 378 -3.09 -7.37 -26.87
N THR A 379 -3.97 -6.77 -26.09
CA THR A 379 -3.93 -5.31 -25.89
C THR A 379 -2.73 -4.98 -25.03
N ARG A 380 -1.67 -4.47 -25.64
CA ARG A 380 -0.54 -3.85 -24.93
C ARG A 380 -0.77 -2.34 -24.93
N GLY A 381 -0.55 -1.70 -23.79
CA GLY A 381 -0.77 -0.28 -23.61
C GLY A 381 -0.29 0.60 -24.76
N ASN A 382 -1.03 1.66 -25.03
CA ASN A 382 -0.74 2.72 -26.01
C ASN A 382 -0.83 2.38 -27.50
N GLN A 383 -1.69 1.46 -27.90
CA GLN A 383 -2.10 1.38 -29.31
C GLN A 383 -3.30 2.31 -29.54
N GLY A 384 -3.00 3.59 -29.70
CA GLY A 384 -4.01 4.62 -30.02
C GLY A 384 -4.65 4.48 -31.41
N ASP A 385 -4.31 3.44 -32.18
CA ASP A 385 -4.74 3.25 -33.57
C ASP A 385 -5.41 1.89 -33.84
N ALA A 386 -5.59 1.03 -32.81
CA ALA A 386 -6.36 -0.19 -33.01
C ALA A 386 -7.86 0.16 -33.14
N SER A 387 -8.53 -0.40 -34.16
CA SER A 387 -9.99 -0.25 -34.26
C SER A 387 -10.69 -0.82 -33.04
N ASP A 388 -11.84 -0.25 -32.64
CA ASP A 388 -12.61 -0.74 -31.48
C ASP A 388 -12.91 -2.24 -31.59
N ALA A 389 -13.07 -2.78 -32.80
CA ALA A 389 -13.33 -4.19 -33.06
C ALA A 389 -12.09 -5.08 -32.82
N GLU A 390 -10.89 -4.62 -33.18
CA GLU A 390 -9.64 -5.37 -32.91
C GLU A 390 -9.32 -5.37 -31.42
N SER A 391 -9.54 -4.25 -30.73
CA SER A 391 -9.38 -4.16 -29.28
C SER A 391 -10.34 -5.08 -28.52
N ALA A 392 -11.59 -5.23 -28.98
CA ALA A 392 -12.60 -6.04 -28.34
C ALA A 392 -12.33 -7.56 -28.48
N SER A 393 -11.64 -7.99 -29.55
CA SER A 393 -11.27 -9.39 -29.78
C SER A 393 -9.94 -9.79 -29.17
N ALA A 394 -9.10 -8.84 -28.76
CA ALA A 394 -7.82 -9.12 -28.13
C ALA A 394 -7.97 -9.49 -26.64
N VAL A 395 -7.06 -10.35 -26.16
CA VAL A 395 -6.94 -10.62 -24.72
C VAL A 395 -6.32 -9.41 -24.05
N TYR A 396 -6.96 -8.87 -23.02
CA TYR A 396 -6.38 -7.77 -22.27
C TYR A 396 -5.20 -8.27 -21.43
N ARG A 397 -4.10 -7.50 -21.43
CA ARG A 397 -2.88 -7.77 -20.66
C ARG A 397 -2.44 -6.55 -19.87
N TYR A 398 -2.13 -6.78 -18.60
CA TYR A 398 -1.45 -5.85 -17.72
C TYR A 398 -0.21 -6.52 -17.14
N ASP A 399 0.93 -5.88 -17.18
CA ASP A 399 2.19 -6.37 -16.60
C ASP A 399 2.55 -5.52 -15.39
N LYS A 400 2.92 -6.15 -14.29
CA LYS A 400 3.33 -5.47 -13.06
C LYS A 400 4.49 -4.51 -13.33
N HIS A 401 4.29 -3.24 -12.98
CA HIS A 401 5.30 -2.20 -13.13
C HIS A 401 6.23 -2.16 -11.93
N HIS A 402 5.66 -2.07 -10.72
CA HIS A 402 6.44 -1.95 -9.49
C HIS A 402 6.68 -3.32 -8.86
N LEU A 403 7.89 -3.85 -9.09
CA LEU A 403 8.29 -5.18 -8.63
C LEU A 403 8.70 -5.14 -7.15
N VAL A 404 8.40 -6.23 -6.45
CA VAL A 404 8.78 -6.42 -5.04
C VAL A 404 10.28 -6.71 -4.93
N PRO A 405 11.05 -5.88 -4.18
CA PRO A 405 12.47 -6.16 -3.94
C PRO A 405 12.65 -7.52 -3.27
N PHE A 406 13.67 -8.27 -3.70
CA PHE A 406 14.02 -9.63 -3.25
C PHE A 406 12.98 -10.72 -3.53
N GLY A 407 11.77 -10.37 -3.95
CA GLY A 407 10.74 -11.34 -4.34
C GLY A 407 10.62 -11.50 -5.85
N GLU A 408 10.69 -10.40 -6.59
CA GLU A 408 10.48 -10.37 -8.05
C GLU A 408 11.66 -9.81 -8.83
N PHE A 409 12.58 -9.14 -8.16
CA PHE A 409 13.88 -8.75 -8.71
C PHE A 409 14.92 -8.67 -7.61
N VAL A 410 16.19 -8.80 -8.00
CA VAL A 410 17.32 -8.71 -7.07
C VAL A 410 17.90 -7.30 -7.14
N PRO A 411 17.83 -6.50 -6.04
CA PRO A 411 18.49 -5.21 -6.01
C PRO A 411 20.00 -5.34 -6.29
N PRO A 412 20.63 -4.37 -6.99
CA PRO A 412 22.06 -4.38 -7.21
C PRO A 412 22.83 -4.61 -5.91
N LEU A 413 23.91 -5.38 -5.94
CA LEU A 413 24.77 -5.78 -4.81
C LEU A 413 24.20 -6.84 -3.86
N PHE A 414 22.96 -7.32 -4.02
CA PHE A 414 22.33 -8.29 -3.11
C PHE A 414 22.16 -9.70 -3.71
N ARG A 415 22.79 -10.04 -4.84
CA ARG A 415 22.69 -11.40 -5.43
C ARG A 415 23.10 -12.49 -4.46
N TRP A 416 24.18 -12.30 -3.70
CA TRP A 416 24.64 -13.24 -2.67
C TRP A 416 23.58 -13.57 -1.62
N PHE A 417 22.72 -12.59 -1.29
CA PHE A 417 21.64 -12.78 -0.31
C PHE A 417 20.50 -13.62 -0.89
N VAL A 418 20.16 -13.41 -2.15
CA VAL A 418 19.11 -14.17 -2.85
C VAL A 418 19.54 -15.62 -3.07
N ASP A 419 20.82 -15.83 -3.44
CA ASP A 419 21.41 -17.17 -3.55
C ASP A 419 21.35 -17.93 -2.22
N LEU A 420 21.55 -17.24 -1.11
CA LEU A 420 21.41 -17.80 0.25
C LEU A 420 19.95 -18.18 0.56
N MET A 421 18.99 -17.40 0.07
CA MET A 421 17.54 -17.59 0.31
C MET A 421 16.93 -18.69 -0.57
N ARG A 422 17.64 -19.20 -1.59
CA ARG A 422 17.11 -20.18 -2.55
C ARG A 422 15.75 -19.80 -3.12
N ILE A 423 15.50 -18.51 -3.35
CA ILE A 423 14.27 -18.04 -3.98
C ILE A 423 14.30 -18.47 -5.45
N PRO A 424 13.33 -19.28 -5.90
CA PRO A 424 13.36 -19.84 -7.27
C PRO A 424 12.98 -18.83 -8.36
N LEU A 425 12.69 -17.58 -7.99
CA LEU A 425 12.20 -16.56 -8.90
C LEU A 425 13.40 -15.78 -9.49
N GLY A 426 13.47 -15.76 -10.82
CA GLY A 426 14.38 -14.90 -11.57
C GLY A 426 13.91 -13.44 -11.57
N ASP A 427 14.72 -12.54 -12.15
CA ASP A 427 14.34 -11.15 -12.37
C ASP A 427 13.13 -11.09 -13.33
N PHE A 428 12.00 -10.62 -12.85
CA PHE A 428 10.83 -10.36 -13.70
C PHE A 428 11.01 -9.07 -14.50
N ASN A 429 10.43 -9.05 -15.68
CA ASN A 429 10.32 -7.86 -16.50
C ASN A 429 9.31 -6.89 -15.91
N ARG A 430 9.61 -5.59 -16.00
CA ARG A 430 8.69 -4.52 -15.57
C ARG A 430 7.72 -4.15 -16.69
N GLY A 431 6.44 -4.00 -16.35
CA GLY A 431 5.45 -3.38 -17.20
C GLY A 431 5.66 -1.87 -17.36
N GLN A 432 4.95 -1.27 -18.28
CA GLN A 432 4.95 0.19 -18.46
C GLN A 432 4.08 0.88 -17.41
N LEU A 433 4.37 2.14 -17.11
CA LEU A 433 3.47 3.00 -16.31
C LEU A 433 2.27 3.43 -17.16
N GLY A 434 1.10 3.60 -16.51
CA GLY A 434 -0.09 4.12 -17.16
C GLY A 434 -0.66 3.20 -18.23
N GLN A 435 -0.53 1.89 -18.08
CA GLN A 435 -1.15 0.90 -18.97
C GLN A 435 -2.66 1.14 -19.05
N PRO A 436 -3.31 0.90 -20.21
CA PRO A 436 -4.73 1.16 -20.40
C PRO A 436 -5.60 0.29 -19.49
N SER A 437 -6.78 0.77 -19.17
CA SER A 437 -7.77 0.03 -18.39
C SER A 437 -8.45 -1.04 -19.24
N PHE A 438 -8.89 -2.12 -18.60
CA PHE A 438 -9.77 -3.11 -19.19
C PHE A 438 -11.22 -2.58 -19.21
N GLU A 439 -11.88 -2.66 -20.36
CA GLU A 439 -13.25 -2.18 -20.53
C GLU A 439 -14.25 -3.35 -20.48
N TRP A 440 -15.24 -3.24 -19.60
CA TRP A 440 -16.34 -4.19 -19.49
C TRP A 440 -17.57 -3.56 -18.87
N ALA A 441 -18.76 -3.91 -19.39
CA ALA A 441 -20.06 -3.47 -18.87
C ALA A 441 -20.15 -1.94 -18.63
N GLY A 442 -19.56 -1.16 -19.53
CA GLY A 442 -19.56 0.31 -19.45
C GLY A 442 -18.60 0.90 -18.41
N GLN A 443 -17.78 0.08 -17.74
CA GLN A 443 -16.78 0.49 -16.77
C GLN A 443 -15.35 0.26 -17.28
N ARG A 444 -14.41 1.05 -16.76
CA ARG A 444 -12.96 0.92 -17.02
C ARG A 444 -12.26 0.48 -15.75
N PHE A 445 -11.71 -0.72 -15.78
CA PHE A 445 -11.02 -1.36 -14.68
C PHE A 445 -9.51 -1.18 -14.83
N ALA A 446 -8.85 -0.57 -13.85
CA ALA A 446 -7.40 -0.48 -13.80
C ALA A 446 -6.84 -1.54 -12.84
N PRO A 447 -6.24 -2.60 -13.38
CA PRO A 447 -5.52 -3.57 -12.55
C PRO A 447 -4.31 -2.90 -11.88
N ASN A 448 -3.98 -3.41 -10.71
CA ASN A 448 -2.69 -3.26 -10.05
C ASN A 448 -2.41 -4.54 -9.25
N ILE A 449 -1.15 -4.94 -9.17
CA ILE A 449 -0.77 -6.24 -8.63
C ILE A 449 -0.08 -6.04 -7.28
N CYS A 450 -0.75 -6.48 -6.21
CA CYS A 450 -0.19 -6.59 -4.86
C CYS A 450 0.47 -5.27 -4.38
N TYR A 451 1.79 -5.23 -4.30
CA TYR A 451 2.64 -4.15 -3.82
C TYR A 451 2.44 -2.80 -4.56
N GLU A 452 1.91 -2.80 -5.77
CA GLU A 452 1.71 -1.58 -6.57
C GLU A 452 0.74 -0.58 -5.92
N ASP A 453 -0.19 -1.03 -5.08
CA ASP A 453 -1.11 -0.10 -4.39
C ASP A 453 -0.41 0.78 -3.33
N LEU A 454 0.85 0.53 -3.01
CA LEU A 454 1.68 1.43 -2.20
C LEU A 454 2.01 2.75 -2.91
N PHE A 455 2.02 2.78 -4.24
CA PHE A 455 2.52 3.88 -5.06
C PHE A 455 1.36 4.66 -5.71
N GLY A 456 0.76 5.56 -4.93
CA GLY A 456 -0.40 6.33 -5.38
C GLY A 456 -0.13 7.21 -6.60
N GLU A 457 1.09 7.73 -6.74
CA GLU A 457 1.55 8.50 -7.90
C GLU A 457 1.68 7.65 -9.17
N GLU A 458 2.01 6.37 -9.05
CA GLU A 458 2.07 5.44 -10.18
C GLU A 458 0.65 5.07 -10.63
N LEU A 459 -0.25 4.75 -9.69
CA LEU A 459 -1.67 4.52 -10.00
C LEU A 459 -2.32 5.76 -10.62
N ALA A 460 -1.91 6.96 -10.21
CA ALA A 460 -2.41 8.21 -10.76
C ALA A 460 -2.08 8.39 -12.26
N GLN A 461 -1.06 7.70 -12.81
CA GLN A 461 -0.73 7.79 -14.24
C GLN A 461 -1.89 7.36 -15.15
N GLY A 462 -2.74 6.44 -14.71
CA GLY A 462 -3.97 6.07 -15.42
C GLY A 462 -4.97 7.22 -15.58
N PHE A 463 -4.78 8.32 -14.84
CA PHE A 463 -5.67 9.50 -14.83
C PHE A 463 -5.14 10.68 -15.66
N LEU A 464 -4.06 10.51 -16.39
CA LEU A 464 -3.46 11.57 -17.21
C LEU A 464 -4.46 12.15 -18.22
N ARG A 465 -5.28 11.29 -18.80
CA ARG A 465 -6.37 11.66 -19.73
C ARG A 465 -7.71 11.32 -19.09
N ALA A 466 -8.56 12.33 -18.86
CA ALA A 466 -9.87 12.14 -18.23
C ALA A 466 -10.82 11.24 -19.05
N SER A 467 -10.66 11.18 -20.39
CA SER A 467 -11.48 10.35 -21.27
C SER A 467 -11.23 8.85 -21.09
N THR A 468 -9.99 8.44 -20.77
CA THR A 468 -9.58 7.03 -20.59
C THR A 468 -9.33 6.67 -19.13
N ALA A 469 -9.53 7.62 -18.21
CA ALA A 469 -9.31 7.39 -16.78
C ALA A 469 -10.17 6.21 -16.26
N PRO A 470 -9.61 5.38 -15.38
CA PRO A 470 -10.34 4.25 -14.81
C PRO A 470 -11.54 4.70 -13.99
N THR A 471 -12.58 3.87 -13.96
CA THR A 471 -13.77 4.08 -13.13
C THR A 471 -13.75 3.21 -11.88
N VAL A 472 -13.01 2.11 -11.90
CA VAL A 472 -12.82 1.14 -10.80
C VAL A 472 -11.37 0.71 -10.77
N LEU A 473 -10.76 0.63 -9.60
CA LEU A 473 -9.44 0.05 -9.38
C LEU A 473 -9.60 -1.45 -9.02
N VAL A 474 -8.69 -2.29 -9.52
CA VAL A 474 -8.72 -3.74 -9.27
C VAL A 474 -7.37 -4.17 -8.74
N ASN A 475 -7.27 -4.47 -7.44
CA ASN A 475 -6.05 -5.02 -6.86
C ASN A 475 -6.14 -6.55 -6.79
N VAL A 476 -5.19 -7.24 -7.37
CA VAL A 476 -5.02 -8.69 -7.26
C VAL A 476 -3.77 -8.99 -6.44
N SER A 477 -3.90 -9.78 -5.37
CA SER A 477 -2.81 -9.97 -4.42
C SER A 477 -2.68 -11.39 -3.91
N ASN A 478 -1.46 -11.73 -3.47
CA ASN A 478 -1.19 -12.94 -2.71
C ASN A 478 -0.34 -12.61 -1.47
N LEU A 479 -1.00 -12.50 -0.32
CA LEU A 479 -0.34 -12.16 0.95
C LEU A 479 -0.02 -13.40 1.81
N ALA A 480 -0.09 -14.61 1.25
CA ALA A 480 0.22 -15.85 1.96
C ALA A 480 1.64 -15.87 2.55
N TRP A 481 2.57 -15.15 1.90
CA TRP A 481 3.95 -14.96 2.37
C TRP A 481 4.08 -14.40 3.79
N PHE A 482 3.08 -13.67 4.27
CA PHE A 482 3.16 -12.94 5.53
C PHE A 482 2.39 -13.62 6.66
N GLY A 483 1.72 -14.75 6.38
CA GLY A 483 0.91 -15.48 7.35
C GLY A 483 -0.28 -14.66 7.88
N ASN A 484 -0.89 -15.13 8.95
CA ASN A 484 -1.95 -14.38 9.64
C ASN A 484 -1.36 -13.29 10.53
N THR A 485 -1.00 -12.17 9.93
CA THR A 485 -0.35 -11.04 10.63
C THR A 485 -1.03 -9.72 10.28
N VAL A 486 -0.63 -8.66 10.94
CA VAL A 486 -1.08 -7.29 10.66
C VAL A 486 -0.75 -6.79 9.25
N ALA A 487 0.11 -7.50 8.51
CA ALA A 487 0.40 -7.18 7.10
C ALA A 487 -0.86 -7.12 6.26
N LEU A 488 -1.81 -8.02 6.51
CA LEU A 488 -3.09 -8.11 5.80
C LEU A 488 -3.93 -6.83 5.99
N ASP A 489 -3.96 -6.35 7.22
CA ASP A 489 -4.72 -5.16 7.62
C ASP A 489 -4.02 -3.87 7.13
N GLN A 490 -2.70 -3.81 7.27
CA GLN A 490 -1.89 -2.70 6.73
C GLN A 490 -2.11 -2.54 5.23
N HIS A 491 -2.09 -3.65 4.49
CA HIS A 491 -2.31 -3.63 3.04
C HIS A 491 -3.74 -3.19 2.68
N LEU A 492 -4.73 -3.52 3.50
CA LEU A 492 -6.08 -3.00 3.34
C LEU A 492 -6.15 -1.48 3.56
N HIS A 493 -5.48 -0.93 4.58
CA HIS A 493 -5.45 0.51 4.81
C HIS A 493 -4.74 1.27 3.68
N ILE A 494 -3.74 0.66 3.06
CA ILE A 494 -3.09 1.19 1.85
C ILE A 494 -4.13 1.32 0.73
N ALA A 495 -4.86 0.25 0.43
CA ALA A 495 -5.91 0.25 -0.59
C ALA A 495 -7.03 1.27 -0.31
N ARG A 496 -7.46 1.38 0.96
CA ARG A 496 -8.43 2.38 1.40
C ARG A 496 -7.94 3.81 1.13
N MET A 497 -6.65 4.06 1.38
CA MET A 497 -6.02 5.35 1.08
C MET A 497 -6.01 5.64 -0.42
N ARG A 498 -5.68 4.66 -1.27
CA ARG A 498 -5.74 4.80 -2.74
C ARG A 498 -7.14 5.12 -3.24
N ALA A 499 -8.15 4.45 -2.67
CA ALA A 499 -9.55 4.73 -3.02
C ALA A 499 -9.92 6.19 -2.73
N LYS A 500 -9.50 6.73 -1.58
CA LYS A 500 -9.71 8.14 -1.20
C LYS A 500 -8.93 9.11 -2.10
N GLU A 501 -7.65 8.88 -2.32
CA GLU A 501 -6.78 9.75 -3.13
C GLU A 501 -7.31 9.94 -4.54
N LEU A 502 -7.78 8.87 -5.15
CA LEU A 502 -8.22 8.85 -6.54
C LEU A 502 -9.74 9.02 -6.68
N ALA A 503 -10.48 9.03 -5.57
CA ALA A 503 -11.94 8.98 -5.50
C ALA A 503 -12.53 7.89 -6.42
N ARG A 504 -11.97 6.67 -6.28
CA ARG A 504 -12.39 5.48 -7.04
C ARG A 504 -12.64 4.31 -6.10
N PRO A 505 -13.70 3.53 -6.33
CA PRO A 505 -13.84 2.26 -5.64
C PRO A 505 -12.66 1.36 -6.01
N MET A 506 -12.21 0.56 -5.04
CA MET A 506 -11.20 -0.47 -5.25
C MET A 506 -11.77 -1.84 -4.87
N VAL A 507 -11.75 -2.76 -5.82
CA VAL A 507 -12.03 -4.17 -5.55
C VAL A 507 -10.72 -4.91 -5.36
N ARG A 508 -10.67 -5.80 -4.37
CA ARG A 508 -9.48 -6.58 -4.04
C ARG A 508 -9.82 -8.06 -4.05
N ALA A 509 -9.17 -8.80 -4.94
CA ALA A 509 -9.19 -10.26 -4.92
C ALA A 509 -7.85 -10.75 -4.38
N THR A 510 -7.87 -11.46 -3.25
CA THR A 510 -6.65 -11.94 -2.60
C THR A 510 -6.69 -13.45 -2.43
N ASN A 511 -5.55 -14.12 -2.63
CA ASN A 511 -5.48 -15.56 -2.33
C ASN A 511 -5.66 -15.78 -0.82
N THR A 512 -4.83 -15.11 -0.02
CA THR A 512 -4.99 -14.91 1.42
C THR A 512 -4.89 -13.40 1.68
N GLY A 513 -5.67 -12.87 2.59
CA GLY A 513 -5.67 -11.45 2.88
C GLY A 513 -7.08 -10.89 2.98
N ALA A 514 -7.23 -9.60 2.67
CA ALA A 514 -8.52 -8.93 2.67
C ALA A 514 -9.12 -8.90 1.26
N THR A 515 -9.97 -9.87 0.94
CA THR A 515 -10.82 -9.84 -0.26
C THR A 515 -12.03 -8.98 0.05
N VAL A 516 -12.08 -7.78 -0.53
CA VAL A 516 -13.05 -6.75 -0.14
C VAL A 516 -13.45 -5.89 -1.34
N VAL A 517 -14.57 -5.19 -1.17
CA VAL A 517 -14.94 -4.01 -1.97
C VAL A 517 -14.79 -2.77 -1.08
N VAL A 518 -13.99 -1.83 -1.52
CA VAL A 518 -13.79 -0.51 -0.90
C VAL A 518 -14.47 0.52 -1.78
N ASP A 519 -15.30 1.38 -1.22
CA ASP A 519 -15.92 2.49 -1.94
C ASP A 519 -14.92 3.63 -2.21
N HIS A 520 -15.34 4.65 -2.93
CA HIS A 520 -14.51 5.81 -3.27
C HIS A 520 -14.20 6.74 -2.08
N HIS A 521 -14.85 6.54 -0.93
CA HIS A 521 -14.54 7.17 0.35
C HIS A 521 -13.57 6.34 1.20
N GLY A 522 -13.09 5.19 0.69
CA GLY A 522 -12.19 4.30 1.41
C GLY A 522 -12.88 3.47 2.49
N THR A 523 -14.21 3.34 2.43
CA THR A 523 -14.99 2.50 3.34
C THR A 523 -15.07 1.08 2.78
N VAL A 524 -14.82 0.08 3.61
CA VAL A 524 -15.05 -1.32 3.25
C VAL A 524 -16.55 -1.58 3.28
N VAL A 525 -17.14 -1.81 2.11
CA VAL A 525 -18.59 -2.05 1.97
C VAL A 525 -18.96 -3.52 1.90
N LEU A 526 -18.03 -4.37 1.45
CA LEU A 526 -18.17 -5.82 1.41
C LEU A 526 -16.83 -6.46 1.75
N ALA A 527 -16.86 -7.58 2.50
CA ALA A 527 -15.67 -8.34 2.86
C ALA A 527 -15.95 -9.84 2.87
N ALA A 528 -15.02 -10.64 2.36
CA ALA A 528 -15.01 -12.09 2.53
C ALA A 528 -14.48 -12.46 3.93
N PRO A 529 -14.83 -13.65 4.44
CA PRO A 529 -14.21 -14.20 5.63
C PRO A 529 -12.69 -14.30 5.47
N ARG A 530 -11.96 -14.04 6.57
CA ARG A 530 -10.50 -14.06 6.56
C ARG A 530 -9.97 -15.48 6.58
N LEU A 531 -8.96 -15.78 5.76
CA LEU A 531 -8.26 -17.08 5.72
C LEU A 531 -9.17 -18.29 5.47
N GLU A 532 -10.22 -18.09 4.70
CA GLU A 532 -11.13 -19.14 4.26
C GLU A 532 -11.26 -19.11 2.74
N ARG A 533 -11.63 -20.23 2.13
CA ARG A 533 -12.05 -20.23 0.72
C ARG A 533 -13.39 -19.54 0.60
N ALA A 534 -13.47 -18.52 -0.24
CA ALA A 534 -14.68 -17.72 -0.35
C ALA A 534 -14.89 -17.15 -1.76
N VAL A 535 -16.14 -16.85 -2.06
CA VAL A 535 -16.57 -16.08 -3.22
C VAL A 535 -17.38 -14.90 -2.71
N LEU A 536 -16.84 -13.70 -2.90
CA LEU A 536 -17.51 -12.45 -2.53
C LEU A 536 -18.23 -11.88 -3.73
N GLN A 537 -19.55 -11.77 -3.65
CA GLN A 537 -20.39 -11.18 -4.69
C GLN A 537 -20.97 -9.86 -4.22
N GLY A 538 -20.98 -8.88 -5.11
CA GLY A 538 -21.58 -7.59 -4.81
C GLY A 538 -21.58 -6.63 -5.98
N THR A 539 -22.16 -5.48 -5.76
CA THR A 539 -22.27 -4.42 -6.75
C THR A 539 -21.28 -3.31 -6.42
N VAL A 540 -20.58 -2.82 -7.44
CA VAL A 540 -19.64 -1.71 -7.34
C VAL A 540 -20.12 -0.56 -8.22
N GLU A 541 -20.09 0.64 -7.68
CA GLU A 541 -20.43 1.87 -8.40
C GLU A 541 -19.18 2.46 -9.02
N GLY A 542 -19.06 2.42 -10.34
CA GLY A 542 -17.98 3.09 -11.06
C GLY A 542 -18.07 4.62 -10.92
N ARG A 543 -16.92 5.29 -10.87
CA ARG A 543 -16.85 6.74 -10.66
C ARG A 543 -16.03 7.42 -11.77
N ARG A 544 -16.43 8.63 -12.19
CA ARG A 544 -15.73 9.46 -13.17
C ARG A 544 -15.54 10.87 -12.63
N GLY A 545 -14.41 11.49 -12.93
CA GLY A 545 -13.97 12.79 -12.44
C GLY A 545 -12.49 12.73 -12.04
N LEU A 546 -11.93 13.80 -11.54
CA LEU A 546 -10.54 13.87 -11.10
C LEU A 546 -10.44 14.57 -9.75
N THR A 547 -9.76 13.95 -8.80
CA THR A 547 -9.34 14.64 -7.59
C THR A 547 -8.15 15.58 -7.90
N PRO A 548 -7.91 16.61 -7.08
CA PRO A 548 -6.70 17.41 -7.19
C PRO A 548 -5.44 16.55 -7.15
N PHE A 549 -5.38 15.52 -6.26
CA PHE A 549 -4.26 14.57 -6.19
C PHE A 549 -4.08 13.84 -7.52
N ALA A 550 -5.12 13.20 -8.06
CA ALA A 550 -5.05 12.49 -9.34
C ALA A 550 -4.59 13.43 -10.48
N TRP A 551 -5.02 14.68 -10.46
CA TRP A 551 -4.68 15.67 -11.48
C TRP A 551 -3.20 16.05 -11.45
N TRP A 552 -2.65 16.39 -10.27
CA TRP A 552 -1.24 16.79 -10.21
C TRP A 552 -0.28 15.60 -10.17
N ALA A 553 -0.65 14.49 -9.50
CA ALA A 553 0.21 13.32 -9.39
C ALA A 553 0.37 12.60 -10.76
N SER A 554 -0.67 12.57 -11.59
CA SER A 554 -0.57 12.00 -12.94
C SER A 554 0.39 12.76 -13.87
N ARG A 555 0.63 14.05 -13.62
CA ARG A 555 1.45 14.93 -14.47
C ARG A 555 2.86 15.12 -13.96
N TRP A 556 3.02 15.21 -12.66
CA TRP A 556 4.27 15.62 -12.02
C TRP A 556 4.73 14.68 -10.91
N GLY A 557 4.05 13.53 -10.72
CA GLY A 557 4.35 12.66 -9.58
C GLY A 557 4.22 13.42 -8.26
N GLN A 558 5.14 13.18 -7.33
CA GLN A 558 5.15 13.83 -6.01
C GLN A 558 5.85 15.21 -6.00
N TRP A 559 6.36 15.70 -7.14
CA TRP A 559 7.15 16.94 -7.19
C TRP A 559 6.47 18.20 -6.65
N PRO A 560 5.14 18.40 -6.79
CA PRO A 560 4.47 19.56 -6.19
C PRO A 560 4.60 19.61 -4.67
N LEU A 561 4.41 18.47 -3.99
CA LEU A 561 4.58 18.37 -2.53
C LEU A 561 6.04 18.51 -2.12
N VAL A 562 6.94 17.85 -2.84
CA VAL A 562 8.38 17.93 -2.62
C VAL A 562 8.87 19.37 -2.76
N GLY A 563 8.47 20.07 -3.83
CA GLY A 563 8.82 21.46 -4.06
C GLY A 563 8.33 22.37 -2.94
N LEU A 564 7.07 22.22 -2.53
CA LEU A 564 6.52 23.00 -1.40
C LEU A 564 7.28 22.74 -0.11
N ALA A 565 7.56 21.48 0.21
CA ALA A 565 8.29 21.12 1.42
C ALA A 565 9.73 21.64 1.39
N LEU A 566 10.42 21.58 0.25
CA LEU A 566 11.77 22.16 0.08
C LEU A 566 11.77 23.68 0.27
N VAL A 567 10.76 24.39 -0.24
CA VAL A 567 10.61 25.83 -0.02
C VAL A 567 10.47 26.15 1.47
N VAL A 568 9.63 25.40 2.20
CA VAL A 568 9.46 25.58 3.65
C VAL A 568 10.77 25.30 4.39
N VAL A 569 11.51 24.26 4.03
CA VAL A 569 12.80 23.91 4.62
C VAL A 569 13.83 24.99 4.36
N ALA A 570 13.96 25.45 3.12
CA ALA A 570 14.88 26.54 2.74
C ALA A 570 14.55 27.85 3.47
N TRP A 571 13.26 28.18 3.59
CA TRP A 571 12.82 29.36 4.33
C TRP A 571 13.16 29.26 5.84
N GLY A 572 13.02 28.10 6.46
CA GLY A 572 13.43 27.86 7.85
C GLY A 572 14.93 28.07 8.05
N TRP A 573 15.77 27.63 7.12
CA TRP A 573 17.22 27.88 7.12
C TRP A 573 17.55 29.36 7.00
N TRP A 574 16.94 30.06 6.05
CA TRP A 574 17.13 31.48 5.84
C TRP A 574 16.78 32.29 7.09
N ARG A 575 15.63 32.02 7.72
CA ARG A 575 15.21 32.68 8.96
C ARG A 575 16.22 32.48 10.10
N ARG A 576 16.76 31.27 10.24
CA ARG A 576 17.78 30.98 11.24
C ARG A 576 19.06 31.80 11.01
N ASP A 577 19.53 31.88 9.78
CA ASP A 577 20.73 32.66 9.47
C ASP A 577 20.55 34.15 9.74
N VAL A 578 19.37 34.69 9.42
CA VAL A 578 19.01 36.07 9.76
C VAL A 578 18.99 36.28 11.28
N TRP A 579 18.38 35.39 12.03
CA TRP A 579 18.32 35.44 13.50
C TRP A 579 19.73 35.41 14.12
N ARG A 580 20.60 34.53 13.65
CA ARG A 580 21.99 34.41 14.10
C ARG A 580 22.77 35.70 13.84
N ARG A 581 22.67 36.31 12.67
CA ARG A 581 23.34 37.56 12.30
C ARG A 581 22.88 38.73 13.18
N ILE A 582 21.60 38.79 13.51
CA ILE A 582 21.07 39.84 14.39
C ILE A 582 21.62 39.67 15.80
N HIS A 583 21.59 38.46 16.36
CA HIS A 583 22.07 38.21 17.73
C HIS A 583 23.61 38.35 17.85
N SER A 584 24.37 37.97 16.84
CA SER A 584 25.82 38.17 16.83
C SER A 584 26.21 39.66 16.80
N ARG A 585 25.39 40.50 16.17
CA ARG A 585 25.61 41.96 16.19
C ARG A 585 25.26 42.62 17.54
N LEU A 586 24.23 42.08 18.22
CA LEU A 586 23.79 42.57 19.53
C LEU A 586 24.69 42.09 20.69
N SER A 587 25.49 41.06 20.46
CA SER A 587 26.44 40.51 21.45
C SER A 587 27.88 41.01 21.30
N GLN A 588 28.18 41.91 20.37
CA GLN A 588 29.46 42.62 20.33
C GLN A 588 29.37 43.81 21.30
N PRO A 589 30.19 43.86 22.38
CA PRO A 589 30.28 45.04 23.22
C PRO A 589 30.95 46.16 22.40
N ASP A 590 30.40 47.37 22.52
CA ASP A 590 30.99 48.61 22.01
C ASP A 590 32.40 48.85 22.55
#